data_d3a51e485890a61a7268d3469fb7d3e6
#
_entry.id   d3a51e485890a61a7268d3469fb7d3e6
#
_cell.length_a   1.000
_cell.length_b   1.000
_cell.length_c   1.000
_cell.angle_alpha   90.00
_cell.angle_beta   90.00
_cell.angle_gamma   90.00
#
_symmetry.space_group_name_H-M   'P 1'
#
loop_
_entity.id
_entity.type
_entity.pdbx_description
1 polymer ?
#
loop_
_entity_poly.entity_id
_entity_poly.type
_entity_poly.pdbx_seq_one_letter_code
_entity_poly.pdbx_strand_id
1 'polypeptide(L)'
;MGKLRIGIIGCGSIARVKHVRALLQFPDRCEITALADMQPAAAYSLREDLLPGAKVYEDFEELLNDPSVDAVHICTPNHSHCEIAVKALNAGKHVMCEKPMAESYADACRMVEAAKKNQRKLTVGYQNRFRDDSQAVHAAARAGDLGEIYYAKAHATRRKKVPTWGRFLSMEAQGGGPLIDIGTHAIDLALWFMDNYEIASVTAAAFKGLVDDPAGNVWGPWDPAKFEVEDSAFGFIRMKNGALLSVEASWALNIPDAREACVTVCGPKGGAQQLQGDYGPGSYRWKLVKAEYDRLVTVTPDGPEKFIPMGDLADEVLSLAPVREMDSWLTDLEGGRPHAVRAEQAAAVVRVIETMYESARQGRTVRLD
;
A
#
# COMPACT_ATOMS: atom_id res chain seq x y z
N MET A 1 -9.04 28.43 6.74
CA MET A 1 -7.69 28.17 6.19
C MET A 1 -7.77 28.29 4.69
N GLY A 2 -6.67 28.72 4.00
CA GLY A 2 -6.61 28.62 2.54
C GLY A 2 -6.56 27.17 2.09
N LYS A 3 -6.78 26.90 0.79
CA LYS A 3 -6.63 25.57 0.22
C LYS A 3 -5.19 25.06 0.40
N LEU A 4 -5.04 23.77 0.69
CA LEU A 4 -3.73 23.10 0.73
C LEU A 4 -3.17 22.99 -0.69
N ARG A 5 -1.94 23.43 -0.89
CA ARG A 5 -1.23 23.41 -2.17
C ARG A 5 -0.34 22.18 -2.24
N ILE A 6 -0.62 21.31 -3.18
CA ILE A 6 -0.03 19.98 -3.27
C ILE A 6 0.87 19.87 -4.49
N GLY A 7 2.09 19.37 -4.30
CA GLY A 7 3.01 18.98 -5.36
C GLY A 7 2.95 17.46 -5.60
N ILE A 8 3.07 17.04 -6.85
CA ILE A 8 3.20 15.62 -7.24
C ILE A 8 4.63 15.40 -7.76
N ILE A 9 5.34 14.46 -7.15
CA ILE A 9 6.69 14.04 -7.57
C ILE A 9 6.59 12.60 -8.11
N GLY A 10 6.88 12.43 -9.41
CA GLY A 10 6.58 11.23 -10.18
C GLY A 10 5.19 11.30 -10.80
N CYS A 11 5.11 11.60 -12.10
CA CYS A 11 3.86 11.84 -12.85
C CYS A 11 3.42 10.62 -13.67
N GLY A 12 3.79 9.42 -13.23
CA GLY A 12 3.44 8.17 -13.87
C GLY A 12 1.99 7.73 -13.66
N SER A 13 1.71 6.45 -13.98
CA SER A 13 0.36 5.88 -13.92
C SER A 13 -0.30 6.03 -12.53
N ILE A 14 0.43 5.71 -11.43
CA ILE A 14 -0.17 5.77 -10.09
C ILE A 14 -0.53 7.19 -9.67
N ALA A 15 0.27 8.19 -10.03
CA ALA A 15 -0.05 9.58 -9.82
C ALA A 15 -1.36 9.96 -10.51
N ARG A 16 -1.51 9.58 -11.79
CA ARG A 16 -2.66 9.88 -12.63
C ARG A 16 -3.93 9.19 -12.14
N VAL A 17 -3.89 7.86 -11.96
CA VAL A 17 -5.11 7.06 -11.72
C VAL A 17 -5.57 7.07 -10.26
N LYS A 18 -4.67 7.34 -9.32
CA LYS A 18 -4.99 7.33 -7.88
C LYS A 18 -4.93 8.75 -7.30
N HIS A 19 -3.73 9.34 -7.19
CA HIS A 19 -3.52 10.56 -6.41
C HIS A 19 -4.24 11.76 -6.97
N VAL A 20 -4.02 12.07 -8.26
CA VAL A 20 -4.59 13.24 -8.89
C VAL A 20 -6.12 13.16 -8.93
N ARG A 21 -6.67 12.03 -9.40
CA ARG A 21 -8.11 11.84 -9.50
C ARG A 21 -8.82 11.89 -8.15
N ALA A 22 -8.21 11.33 -7.11
CA ALA A 22 -8.77 11.37 -5.77
C ALA A 22 -8.70 12.78 -5.16
N LEU A 23 -7.60 13.52 -5.33
CA LEU A 23 -7.46 14.90 -4.86
C LEU A 23 -8.43 15.86 -5.56
N LEU A 24 -8.70 15.65 -6.85
CA LEU A 24 -9.66 16.45 -7.62
C LEU A 24 -11.11 16.32 -7.11
N GLN A 25 -11.41 15.35 -6.23
CA GLN A 25 -12.72 15.28 -5.54
C GLN A 25 -12.86 16.31 -4.41
N PHE A 26 -11.79 17.02 -4.04
CA PHE A 26 -11.76 17.98 -2.93
C PHE A 26 -11.33 19.38 -3.35
N PRO A 27 -11.96 19.98 -4.39
CA PRO A 27 -11.53 21.26 -4.97
C PRO A 27 -11.62 22.43 -3.99
N ASP A 28 -12.43 22.32 -2.95
CA ASP A 28 -12.58 23.36 -1.91
C ASP A 28 -11.50 23.27 -0.83
N ARG A 29 -10.80 22.11 -0.70
CA ARG A 29 -9.82 21.85 0.37
C ARG A 29 -8.38 21.87 -0.12
N CYS A 30 -8.13 21.45 -1.36
CA CYS A 30 -6.79 21.39 -1.92
C CYS A 30 -6.74 21.81 -3.39
N GLU A 31 -5.53 22.11 -3.84
CA GLU A 31 -5.18 22.35 -5.23
C GLU A 31 -3.84 21.72 -5.56
N ILE A 32 -3.72 21.06 -6.70
CA ILE A 32 -2.46 20.54 -7.19
C ILE A 32 -1.79 21.65 -7.99
N THR A 33 -0.75 22.26 -7.42
CA THR A 33 -0.10 23.45 -7.96
C THR A 33 1.23 23.18 -8.65
N ALA A 34 1.85 22.00 -8.40
CA ALA A 34 3.19 21.69 -8.85
C ALA A 34 3.33 20.21 -9.24
N LEU A 35 4.07 19.95 -10.30
CA LEU A 35 4.39 18.63 -10.83
C LEU A 35 5.89 18.52 -11.05
N ALA A 36 6.52 17.40 -10.68
CA ALA A 36 7.92 17.11 -11.01
C ALA A 36 8.08 15.68 -11.50
N ASP A 37 8.82 15.49 -12.57
CA ASP A 37 9.21 14.17 -13.09
C ASP A 37 10.56 14.26 -13.80
N MET A 38 11.43 13.26 -13.61
CA MET A 38 12.71 13.14 -14.33
C MET A 38 12.51 13.01 -15.85
N GLN A 39 11.33 12.58 -16.28
CA GLN A 39 10.88 12.60 -17.66
C GLN A 39 9.84 13.72 -17.84
N PRO A 40 10.24 14.94 -18.17
CA PRO A 40 9.34 16.11 -18.18
C PRO A 40 8.07 15.91 -19.01
N ALA A 41 8.16 15.07 -20.06
CA ALA A 41 7.02 14.74 -20.90
C ALA A 41 5.84 14.11 -20.11
N ALA A 42 6.12 13.32 -19.06
CA ALA A 42 5.09 12.74 -18.21
C ALA A 42 4.35 13.82 -17.38
N ALA A 43 5.10 14.76 -16.82
CA ALA A 43 4.53 15.90 -16.09
C ALA A 43 3.73 16.84 -17.00
N TYR A 44 4.24 17.13 -18.19
CA TYR A 44 3.52 17.94 -19.17
C TYR A 44 2.21 17.28 -19.65
N SER A 45 2.23 15.97 -19.95
CA SER A 45 1.01 15.22 -20.29
C SER A 45 -0.01 15.25 -19.15
N LEU A 46 0.41 15.03 -17.91
CA LEU A 46 -0.47 15.07 -16.75
C LEU A 46 -1.08 16.47 -16.55
N ARG A 47 -0.29 17.53 -16.75
CA ARG A 47 -0.74 18.90 -16.70
C ARG A 47 -1.80 19.20 -17.77
N GLU A 48 -1.52 18.85 -19.01
CA GLU A 48 -2.42 19.15 -20.16
C GLU A 48 -3.75 18.43 -20.02
N ASP A 49 -3.72 17.18 -19.56
CA ASP A 49 -4.93 16.37 -19.47
C ASP A 49 -5.82 16.71 -18.25
N LEU A 50 -5.21 16.98 -17.08
CA LEU A 50 -5.96 17.06 -15.82
C LEU A 50 -5.70 18.32 -14.99
N LEU A 51 -4.55 18.99 -15.16
CA LEU A 51 -4.05 20.02 -14.24
C LEU A 51 -3.51 21.26 -14.98
N PRO A 52 -4.30 21.95 -15.83
CA PRO A 52 -3.79 22.99 -16.73
C PRO A 52 -3.13 24.17 -16.02
N GLY A 53 -3.42 24.36 -14.71
CA GLY A 53 -2.81 25.43 -13.90
C GLY A 53 -1.53 25.05 -13.16
N ALA A 54 -1.13 23.77 -13.17
CA ALA A 54 0.02 23.31 -12.39
C ALA A 54 1.36 23.72 -13.05
N LYS A 55 2.30 24.17 -12.22
CA LYS A 55 3.68 24.44 -12.65
C LYS A 55 4.44 23.12 -12.78
N VAL A 56 5.23 22.97 -13.85
CA VAL A 56 6.07 21.80 -14.09
C VAL A 56 7.51 22.14 -13.76
N TYR A 57 8.15 21.24 -13.03
CA TYR A 57 9.57 21.27 -12.67
C TYR A 57 10.28 20.02 -13.25
N GLU A 58 11.49 20.18 -13.74
CA GLU A 58 12.33 19.09 -14.22
C GLU A 58 13.10 18.42 -13.08
N ASP A 59 13.35 19.18 -12.01
CA ASP A 59 13.98 18.71 -10.78
C ASP A 59 12.99 18.85 -9.61
N PHE A 60 12.79 17.77 -8.88
CA PHE A 60 11.92 17.77 -7.69
C PHE A 60 12.48 18.68 -6.58
N GLU A 61 13.77 18.93 -6.51
CA GLU A 61 14.37 19.86 -5.52
C GLU A 61 13.91 21.30 -5.76
N GLU A 62 13.71 21.69 -7.01
CA GLU A 62 13.13 23.00 -7.32
C GLU A 62 11.68 23.11 -6.85
N LEU A 63 10.89 22.03 -7.03
CA LEU A 63 9.54 21.95 -6.48
C LEU A 63 9.56 22.05 -4.95
N LEU A 64 10.48 21.35 -4.27
CA LEU A 64 10.58 21.40 -2.81
C LEU A 64 10.95 22.79 -2.29
N ASN A 65 11.70 23.57 -3.05
CA ASN A 65 12.08 24.95 -2.72
C ASN A 65 10.96 25.97 -3.00
N ASP A 66 9.87 25.58 -3.67
CA ASP A 66 8.72 26.46 -3.90
C ASP A 66 7.94 26.67 -2.59
N PRO A 67 7.89 27.92 -2.05
CA PRO A 67 7.14 28.23 -0.83
C PRO A 67 5.63 28.16 -1.02
N SER A 68 5.16 28.08 -2.25
CA SER A 68 3.73 27.91 -2.56
C SER A 68 3.25 26.45 -2.43
N VAL A 69 4.11 25.47 -2.17
CA VAL A 69 3.75 24.07 -1.96
C VAL A 69 3.75 23.76 -0.46
N ASP A 70 2.66 23.21 0.06
CA ASP A 70 2.46 22.85 1.46
C ASP A 70 2.75 21.36 1.75
N ALA A 71 2.38 20.50 0.80
CA ALA A 71 2.55 19.06 0.90
C ALA A 71 2.95 18.46 -0.44
N VAL A 72 3.63 17.31 -0.41
CA VAL A 72 4.00 16.57 -1.62
C VAL A 72 3.51 15.14 -1.56
N HIS A 73 3.09 14.62 -2.72
CA HIS A 73 2.83 13.21 -2.94
C HIS A 73 3.97 12.62 -3.77
N ILE A 74 4.63 11.59 -3.23
CA ILE A 74 5.75 10.91 -3.87
C ILE A 74 5.23 9.65 -4.54
N CYS A 75 5.28 9.62 -5.87
CA CYS A 75 4.75 8.57 -6.74
C CYS A 75 5.83 7.99 -7.66
N THR A 76 7.07 8.07 -7.23
CA THR A 76 8.27 7.60 -7.96
C THR A 76 8.52 6.11 -7.74
N PRO A 77 9.51 5.48 -8.40
CA PRO A 77 9.95 4.12 -8.06
C PRO A 77 10.47 3.99 -6.62
N ASN A 78 10.35 2.78 -6.06
CA ASN A 78 10.58 2.48 -4.65
C ASN A 78 11.93 2.97 -4.11
N HIS A 79 13.02 2.77 -4.88
CA HIS A 79 14.39 3.13 -4.48
C HIS A 79 14.56 4.62 -4.15
N SER A 80 13.74 5.49 -4.70
CA SER A 80 13.85 6.95 -4.51
C SER A 80 12.98 7.50 -3.37
N HIS A 81 12.07 6.70 -2.81
CA HIS A 81 11.10 7.15 -1.81
C HIS A 81 11.77 7.80 -0.60
N CYS A 82 12.77 7.15 0.00
CA CYS A 82 13.42 7.66 1.21
C CYS A 82 14.13 8.97 0.97
N GLU A 83 14.93 9.07 -0.09
CA GLU A 83 15.68 10.29 -0.39
C GLU A 83 14.76 11.48 -0.59
N ILE A 84 13.75 11.33 -1.46
CA ILE A 84 12.80 12.39 -1.78
C ILE A 84 12.00 12.80 -0.54
N ALA A 85 11.50 11.80 0.24
CA ALA A 85 10.71 12.08 1.43
C ALA A 85 11.53 12.83 2.51
N VAL A 86 12.77 12.42 2.77
CA VAL A 86 13.65 13.09 3.74
C VAL A 86 13.95 14.53 3.30
N LYS A 87 14.25 14.76 2.00
CA LYS A 87 14.46 16.11 1.46
C LYS A 87 13.19 16.96 1.58
N ALA A 88 12.02 16.41 1.26
CA ALA A 88 10.75 17.12 1.35
C ALA A 88 10.42 17.52 2.80
N LEU A 89 10.57 16.58 3.75
CA LEU A 89 10.37 16.85 5.18
C LEU A 89 11.34 17.92 5.71
N ASN A 90 12.61 17.88 5.29
CA ASN A 90 13.60 18.88 5.65
C ASN A 90 13.33 20.26 5.01
N ALA A 91 12.71 20.30 3.83
CA ALA A 91 12.21 21.53 3.20
C ALA A 91 10.88 22.04 3.82
N GLY A 92 10.42 21.40 4.90
CA GLY A 92 9.22 21.81 5.63
C GLY A 92 7.91 21.40 4.96
N LYS A 93 7.91 20.46 4.02
CA LYS A 93 6.71 19.95 3.37
C LYS A 93 6.13 18.76 4.15
N HIS A 94 4.80 18.62 4.16
CA HIS A 94 4.15 17.39 4.56
C HIS A 94 4.27 16.36 3.43
N VAL A 95 4.33 15.06 3.76
CA VAL A 95 4.61 14.01 2.77
C VAL A 95 3.58 12.89 2.83
N MET A 96 2.99 12.57 1.68
CA MET A 96 2.36 11.28 1.40
C MET A 96 3.26 10.53 0.41
N CYS A 97 3.79 9.38 0.82
CA CYS A 97 4.63 8.53 -0.02
C CYS A 97 3.86 7.31 -0.51
N GLU A 98 4.01 6.93 -1.77
CA GLU A 98 3.48 5.66 -2.24
C GLU A 98 4.13 4.47 -1.49
N LYS A 99 3.42 3.36 -1.52
CA LYS A 99 3.92 2.09 -0.97
C LYS A 99 4.92 1.43 -1.96
N PRO A 100 5.87 0.65 -1.42
CA PRO A 100 6.27 0.53 -0.02
C PRO A 100 6.89 1.83 0.47
N MET A 101 6.88 2.06 1.79
CA MET A 101 7.47 3.27 2.38
C MET A 101 8.92 3.47 1.96
N ALA A 102 9.71 2.39 1.99
CA ALA A 102 11.11 2.32 1.59
C ALA A 102 11.49 0.87 1.26
N GLU A 103 12.69 0.66 0.69
CA GLU A 103 13.23 -0.67 0.41
C GLU A 103 13.88 -1.32 1.65
N SER A 104 14.36 -0.51 2.61
CA SER A 104 14.95 -0.98 3.86
C SER A 104 14.26 -0.39 5.10
N TYR A 105 14.30 -1.14 6.20
CA TYR A 105 13.80 -0.66 7.49
C TYR A 105 14.60 0.54 8.01
N ALA A 106 15.91 0.58 7.77
CA ALA A 106 16.76 1.70 8.12
C ALA A 106 16.30 2.98 7.41
N ASP A 107 15.98 2.93 6.12
CA ASP A 107 15.46 4.06 5.37
C ASP A 107 14.07 4.48 5.83
N ALA A 108 13.18 3.52 6.14
CA ALA A 108 11.89 3.83 6.72
C ALA A 108 12.04 4.58 8.06
N CYS A 109 12.98 4.16 8.92
CA CYS A 109 13.31 4.88 10.16
C CYS A 109 13.81 6.30 9.91
N ARG A 110 14.69 6.50 8.91
CA ARG A 110 15.18 7.85 8.52
C ARG A 110 14.02 8.77 8.12
N MET A 111 13.03 8.26 7.38
CA MET A 111 11.85 9.04 7.01
C MET A 111 11.02 9.42 8.24
N VAL A 112 10.79 8.49 9.18
CA VAL A 112 10.08 8.74 10.44
C VAL A 112 10.80 9.78 11.29
N GLU A 113 12.11 9.66 11.42
CA GLU A 113 12.95 10.63 12.17
C GLU A 113 12.91 12.02 11.55
N ALA A 114 13.00 12.12 10.21
CA ALA A 114 12.91 13.39 9.52
C ALA A 114 11.54 14.06 9.72
N ALA A 115 10.46 13.29 9.70
CA ALA A 115 9.10 13.79 9.96
C ALA A 115 8.99 14.36 11.39
N LYS A 116 9.47 13.61 12.39
CA LYS A 116 9.48 14.04 13.79
C LYS A 116 10.34 15.29 14.02
N LYS A 117 11.56 15.28 13.50
CA LYS A 117 12.50 16.39 13.64
C LYS A 117 11.94 17.71 13.09
N ASN A 118 11.29 17.65 11.94
CA ASN A 118 10.76 18.84 11.26
C ASN A 118 9.30 19.14 11.63
N GLN A 119 8.69 18.35 12.52
CA GLN A 119 7.26 18.49 12.89
C GLN A 119 6.34 18.51 11.66
N ARG A 120 6.64 17.64 10.69
CA ARG A 120 5.85 17.45 9.48
C ARG A 120 5.16 16.09 9.48
N LYS A 121 4.01 16.04 8.86
CA LYS A 121 3.24 14.80 8.75
C LYS A 121 3.82 13.96 7.62
N LEU A 122 3.92 12.66 7.89
CA LEU A 122 4.34 11.63 6.95
C LEU A 122 3.33 10.50 6.99
N THR A 123 2.81 10.13 5.84
CA THR A 123 1.97 8.94 5.65
C THR A 123 2.39 8.15 4.43
N VAL A 124 1.87 6.92 4.31
CA VAL A 124 2.14 5.99 3.20
C VAL A 124 0.83 5.55 2.56
N GLY A 125 0.82 5.43 1.25
CA GLY A 125 -0.34 5.15 0.41
C GLY A 125 -0.91 3.73 0.55
N TYR A 126 -1.29 3.31 1.76
CA TYR A 126 -1.96 2.04 2.02
C TYR A 126 -3.49 2.17 1.87
N GLN A 127 -3.94 2.50 0.64
CA GLN A 127 -5.35 2.73 0.35
C GLN A 127 -6.28 1.57 0.74
N ASN A 128 -5.77 0.35 0.81
CA ASN A 128 -6.58 -0.83 1.16
C ASN A 128 -7.16 -0.77 2.59
N ARG A 129 -6.58 0.03 3.50
CA ARG A 129 -7.20 0.30 4.81
C ARG A 129 -8.53 1.03 4.71
N PHE A 130 -8.79 1.73 3.58
CA PHE A 130 -9.99 2.55 3.37
C PHE A 130 -11.09 1.84 2.57
N ARG A 131 -10.91 0.56 2.21
CA ARG A 131 -11.96 -0.29 1.63
C ARG A 131 -13.02 -0.59 2.68
N ASP A 132 -14.27 -0.75 2.24
CA ASP A 132 -15.40 -1.06 3.14
C ASP A 132 -15.20 -2.36 3.93
N ASP A 133 -14.70 -3.41 3.27
CA ASP A 133 -14.40 -4.69 3.90
C ASP A 133 -13.29 -4.56 4.96
N SER A 134 -12.25 -3.77 4.67
CA SER A 134 -11.15 -3.53 5.61
C SER A 134 -11.61 -2.72 6.83
N GLN A 135 -12.43 -1.68 6.61
CA GLN A 135 -13.00 -0.89 7.70
C GLN A 135 -13.92 -1.73 8.59
N ALA A 136 -14.73 -2.61 8.00
CA ALA A 136 -15.63 -3.48 8.75
C ALA A 136 -14.87 -4.50 9.62
N VAL A 137 -13.85 -5.17 9.05
CA VAL A 137 -13.01 -6.12 9.81
C VAL A 137 -12.24 -5.40 10.93
N HIS A 138 -11.66 -4.24 10.64
CA HIS A 138 -10.96 -3.45 11.64
C HIS A 138 -11.90 -2.98 12.76
N ALA A 139 -13.11 -2.51 12.42
CA ALA A 139 -14.10 -2.10 13.40
C ALA A 139 -14.50 -3.25 14.34
N ALA A 140 -14.74 -4.45 13.79
CA ALA A 140 -15.05 -5.65 14.59
C ALA A 140 -13.87 -6.03 15.53
N ALA A 141 -12.62 -5.96 15.01
CA ALA A 141 -11.42 -6.19 15.82
C ALA A 141 -11.32 -5.16 16.98
N ARG A 142 -11.53 -3.88 16.69
CA ARG A 142 -11.49 -2.79 17.68
C ARG A 142 -12.64 -2.84 18.69
N ALA A 143 -13.81 -3.33 18.30
CA ALA A 143 -14.94 -3.56 19.19
C ALA A 143 -14.72 -4.75 20.15
N GLY A 144 -13.67 -5.57 19.90
CA GLY A 144 -13.38 -6.75 20.70
C GLY A 144 -14.24 -7.98 20.35
N ASP A 145 -14.94 -7.95 19.20
CA ASP A 145 -15.78 -9.05 18.72
C ASP A 145 -14.94 -10.32 18.43
N LEU A 146 -13.66 -10.14 18.11
CA LEU A 146 -12.74 -11.25 17.84
C LEU A 146 -11.98 -11.70 19.10
N GLY A 147 -11.93 -10.85 20.14
CA GLY A 147 -10.96 -11.01 21.24
C GLY A 147 -9.55 -10.67 20.80
N GLU A 148 -8.52 -11.10 21.53
CA GLU A 148 -7.12 -10.92 21.13
C GLU A 148 -6.80 -11.81 19.92
N ILE A 149 -6.44 -11.20 18.79
CA ILE A 149 -6.13 -11.92 17.57
C ILE A 149 -4.79 -12.64 17.74
N TYR A 150 -4.81 -13.98 17.75
CA TYR A 150 -3.63 -14.82 17.88
C TYR A 150 -3.12 -15.38 16.55
N TYR A 151 -3.94 -15.31 15.50
CA TYR A 151 -3.58 -15.77 14.16
C TYR A 151 -4.10 -14.83 13.09
N ALA A 152 -3.23 -14.49 12.13
CA ALA A 152 -3.59 -13.80 10.92
C ALA A 152 -2.96 -14.47 9.69
N LYS A 153 -3.63 -14.38 8.54
CA LYS A 153 -3.10 -14.81 7.25
C LYS A 153 -3.28 -13.69 6.22
N ALA A 154 -2.15 -13.22 5.70
CA ALA A 154 -2.07 -12.22 4.64
C ALA A 154 -1.97 -12.92 3.28
N HIS A 155 -2.94 -12.69 2.41
CA HIS A 155 -3.00 -13.25 1.06
C HIS A 155 -2.75 -12.15 0.02
N ALA A 156 -1.68 -12.33 -0.75
CA ALA A 156 -1.30 -11.47 -1.86
C ALA A 156 -0.89 -12.34 -3.07
N THR A 157 -1.83 -13.18 -3.52
CA THR A 157 -1.55 -14.17 -4.57
C THR A 157 -2.34 -13.87 -5.84
N ARG A 158 -1.67 -13.91 -6.97
CA ARG A 158 -2.23 -13.81 -8.32
C ARG A 158 -2.04 -15.11 -9.07
N ARG A 159 -2.91 -15.35 -10.05
CA ARG A 159 -2.78 -16.45 -11.00
C ARG A 159 -2.26 -15.89 -12.32
N LYS A 160 -0.95 -16.07 -12.63
CA LYS A 160 -0.31 -15.62 -13.87
C LYS A 160 -0.65 -14.15 -14.23
N LYS A 161 -0.38 -13.22 -13.28
CA LYS A 161 -0.53 -11.77 -13.43
C LYS A 161 0.76 -11.06 -13.01
N VAL A 162 1.85 -11.36 -13.71
CA VAL A 162 3.15 -10.68 -13.55
C VAL A 162 3.07 -9.34 -14.27
N PRO A 163 3.39 -8.22 -13.61
CA PRO A 163 3.41 -6.91 -14.26
C PRO A 163 4.55 -6.83 -15.27
N THR A 164 4.21 -6.57 -16.55
CA THR A 164 5.15 -6.53 -17.66
C THR A 164 5.48 -5.12 -18.15
N TRP A 165 4.98 -4.10 -17.44
CA TRP A 165 5.22 -2.69 -17.74
C TRP A 165 6.14 -2.05 -16.70
N GLY A 166 6.67 -0.86 -17.02
CA GLY A 166 7.54 -0.11 -16.11
C GLY A 166 8.81 -0.88 -15.75
N ARG A 167 9.21 -0.82 -14.47
CA ARG A 167 10.42 -1.46 -13.95
C ARG A 167 10.12 -2.50 -12.86
N PHE A 168 8.93 -3.12 -12.84
CA PHE A 168 8.52 -4.07 -11.80
C PHE A 168 9.43 -5.29 -11.66
N LEU A 169 10.07 -5.72 -12.76
CA LEU A 169 10.95 -6.88 -12.78
C LEU A 169 12.40 -6.54 -12.40
N SER A 170 12.73 -5.26 -12.21
CA SER A 170 14.08 -4.80 -11.87
C SER A 170 14.29 -4.75 -10.36
N MET A 171 15.30 -5.47 -9.89
CA MET A 171 15.70 -5.46 -8.47
C MET A 171 16.17 -4.06 -8.03
N GLU A 172 16.95 -3.37 -8.88
CA GLU A 172 17.44 -2.02 -8.61
C GLU A 172 16.30 -1.01 -8.37
N ALA A 173 15.22 -1.10 -9.15
CA ALA A 173 14.15 -0.10 -9.10
C ALA A 173 13.11 -0.39 -8.01
N GLN A 174 12.91 -1.67 -7.66
CA GLN A 174 11.80 -2.11 -6.81
C GLN A 174 12.24 -2.71 -5.48
N GLY A 175 13.49 -3.18 -5.36
CA GLY A 175 13.99 -3.86 -4.15
C GLY A 175 13.45 -5.28 -3.97
N GLY A 176 12.59 -5.77 -4.87
CA GLY A 176 12.00 -7.10 -4.83
C GLY A 176 10.80 -7.25 -5.74
N GLY A 177 10.16 -8.42 -5.71
CA GLY A 177 9.02 -8.81 -6.54
C GLY A 177 7.67 -8.71 -5.80
N PRO A 178 6.81 -9.78 -5.88
CA PRO A 178 5.47 -9.76 -5.31
C PRO A 178 5.40 -9.52 -3.80
N LEU A 179 6.44 -9.87 -3.04
CA LEU A 179 6.42 -9.64 -1.60
C LEU A 179 6.37 -8.13 -1.28
N ILE A 180 7.22 -7.35 -1.92
CA ILE A 180 7.28 -5.89 -1.71
C ILE A 180 6.20 -5.14 -2.49
N ASP A 181 5.75 -5.67 -3.66
CA ASP A 181 4.74 -5.02 -4.49
C ASP A 181 3.31 -5.20 -3.93
N ILE A 182 2.82 -6.47 -3.86
CA ILE A 182 1.45 -6.77 -3.44
C ILE A 182 1.38 -7.33 -2.01
N GLY A 183 2.43 -8.02 -1.55
CA GLY A 183 2.55 -8.53 -0.20
C GLY A 183 2.47 -7.44 0.86
N THR A 184 3.07 -6.28 0.58
CA THR A 184 3.05 -5.10 1.44
C THR A 184 1.63 -4.69 1.85
N HIS A 185 0.65 -4.76 0.94
CA HIS A 185 -0.74 -4.42 1.23
C HIS A 185 -1.41 -5.41 2.19
N ALA A 186 -1.19 -6.71 1.99
CA ALA A 186 -1.78 -7.73 2.83
C ALA A 186 -1.13 -7.78 4.22
N ILE A 187 0.20 -7.57 4.31
CA ILE A 187 0.93 -7.46 5.58
C ILE A 187 0.45 -6.24 6.36
N ASP A 188 0.31 -5.09 5.69
CA ASP A 188 -0.21 -3.86 6.30
C ASP A 188 -1.60 -4.07 6.93
N LEU A 189 -2.54 -4.65 6.18
CA LEU A 189 -3.88 -4.94 6.68
C LEU A 189 -3.86 -5.93 7.85
N ALA A 190 -3.03 -6.98 7.78
CA ALA A 190 -2.94 -7.97 8.84
C ALA A 190 -2.43 -7.36 10.16
N LEU A 191 -1.34 -6.60 10.10
CA LEU A 191 -0.80 -5.91 11.28
C LEU A 191 -1.80 -4.88 11.83
N TRP A 192 -2.53 -4.18 10.96
CA TRP A 192 -3.54 -3.20 11.34
C TRP A 192 -4.77 -3.84 12.02
N PHE A 193 -5.24 -5.00 11.53
CA PHE A 193 -6.33 -5.73 12.16
C PHE A 193 -5.92 -6.32 13.50
N MET A 194 -4.67 -6.81 13.62
CA MET A 194 -4.11 -7.32 14.87
C MET A 194 -3.81 -6.19 15.87
N ASP A 195 -3.72 -4.94 15.42
CA ASP A 195 -3.15 -3.78 16.17
C ASP A 195 -1.83 -4.16 16.86
N ASN A 196 -0.99 -4.94 16.16
CA ASN A 196 0.25 -5.48 16.70
C ASN A 196 1.38 -5.40 15.66
N TYR A 197 2.43 -4.65 16.02
CA TYR A 197 3.58 -4.35 15.17
C TYR A 197 4.91 -4.86 15.78
N GLU A 198 4.83 -5.58 16.91
CA GLU A 198 5.99 -6.07 17.65
C GLU A 198 6.39 -7.48 17.17
N ILE A 199 7.38 -7.54 16.28
CA ILE A 199 7.85 -8.76 15.64
C ILE A 199 8.94 -9.42 16.50
N ALA A 200 8.85 -10.73 16.75
CA ALA A 200 9.85 -11.50 17.47
C ALA A 200 10.77 -12.32 16.56
N SER A 201 10.20 -12.95 15.52
CA SER A 201 11.01 -13.75 14.59
C SER A 201 10.26 -13.98 13.27
N VAL A 202 11.03 -14.22 12.20
CA VAL A 202 10.52 -14.49 10.86
C VAL A 202 11.22 -15.70 10.26
N THR A 203 10.43 -16.59 9.65
CA THR A 203 10.89 -17.70 8.81
C THR A 203 10.24 -17.59 7.45
N ALA A 204 11.03 -17.48 6.39
CA ALA A 204 10.50 -17.29 5.05
C ALA A 204 11.32 -17.99 3.97
N ALA A 205 10.70 -18.20 2.80
CA ALA A 205 11.33 -18.66 1.59
C ALA A 205 10.84 -17.81 0.40
N ALA A 206 11.73 -17.58 -0.57
CA ALA A 206 11.44 -16.88 -1.82
C ALA A 206 11.86 -17.74 -3.01
N PHE A 207 11.12 -17.64 -4.11
CA PHE A 207 11.27 -18.50 -5.27
C PHE A 207 11.33 -17.68 -6.57
N LYS A 208 12.02 -18.23 -7.56
CA LYS A 208 12.05 -17.78 -8.97
C LYS A 208 11.69 -18.95 -9.90
N GLY A 209 10.63 -19.67 -9.56
CA GLY A 209 10.27 -20.92 -10.25
C GLY A 209 9.57 -20.73 -11.59
N LEU A 210 9.07 -19.53 -11.89
CA LEU A 210 8.24 -19.25 -13.06
C LEU A 210 8.91 -18.31 -14.07
N VAL A 211 10.16 -17.90 -13.83
CA VAL A 211 10.87 -16.91 -14.66
C VAL A 211 10.95 -17.35 -16.13
N ASP A 212 11.21 -18.63 -16.39
CA ASP A 212 11.38 -19.19 -17.74
C ASP A 212 10.05 -19.59 -18.42
N ASP A 213 8.90 -19.42 -17.73
CA ASP A 213 7.57 -19.75 -18.26
C ASP A 213 6.64 -18.53 -18.34
N PRO A 214 6.80 -17.64 -19.33
CA PRO A 214 5.95 -16.48 -19.54
C PRO A 214 4.58 -16.82 -20.10
N ALA A 215 4.30 -18.07 -20.45
CA ALA A 215 3.06 -18.49 -21.09
C ALA A 215 1.84 -18.27 -20.18
N GLY A 216 0.75 -17.81 -20.76
CA GLY A 216 -0.52 -17.61 -20.05
C GLY A 216 -0.56 -16.40 -19.11
N ASN A 217 0.44 -15.50 -19.14
CA ASN A 217 0.39 -14.28 -18.38
C ASN A 217 -0.68 -13.32 -18.94
N VAL A 218 -1.56 -12.81 -18.06
CA VAL A 218 -2.70 -11.96 -18.46
C VAL A 218 -2.26 -10.66 -19.13
N TRP A 219 -1.12 -10.11 -18.70
CA TRP A 219 -0.57 -8.83 -19.20
C TRP A 219 0.52 -9.00 -20.29
N GLY A 220 0.50 -10.14 -20.98
CA GLY A 220 1.47 -10.49 -21.99
C GLY A 220 2.74 -11.12 -21.42
N PRO A 221 3.60 -11.66 -22.30
CA PRO A 221 4.83 -12.32 -21.89
C PRO A 221 5.86 -11.31 -21.35
N TRP A 222 6.69 -11.76 -20.42
CA TRP A 222 7.89 -11.05 -19.99
C TRP A 222 9.13 -11.61 -20.69
N ASP A 223 10.21 -10.84 -20.64
CA ASP A 223 11.55 -11.29 -21.04
C ASP A 223 12.22 -11.96 -19.83
N PRO A 224 12.48 -13.28 -19.85
CA PRO A 224 13.14 -13.97 -18.75
C PRO A 224 14.48 -13.35 -18.33
N ALA A 225 15.24 -12.80 -19.29
CA ALA A 225 16.54 -12.18 -19.03
C ALA A 225 16.44 -10.88 -18.21
N LYS A 226 15.25 -10.27 -18.15
CA LYS A 226 14.97 -9.04 -17.37
C LYS A 226 14.24 -9.29 -16.06
N PHE A 227 13.96 -10.56 -15.74
CA PHE A 227 13.25 -10.91 -14.51
C PHE A 227 14.25 -11.12 -13.37
N GLU A 228 14.54 -10.05 -12.63
CA GLU A 228 15.59 -10.03 -11.60
C GLU A 228 15.11 -10.41 -10.21
N VAL A 229 13.81 -10.23 -9.93
CA VAL A 229 13.19 -10.38 -8.61
C VAL A 229 12.62 -11.80 -8.39
N GLU A 230 12.10 -12.09 -7.19
CA GLU A 230 11.34 -13.32 -6.95
C GLU A 230 9.96 -13.25 -7.63
N ASP A 231 9.39 -14.42 -7.95
CA ASP A 231 8.00 -14.54 -8.42
C ASP A 231 7.03 -14.93 -7.30
N SER A 232 7.56 -15.46 -6.19
CA SER A 232 6.79 -15.92 -5.05
C SER A 232 7.60 -15.84 -3.76
N ALA A 233 6.94 -15.49 -2.65
CA ALA A 233 7.52 -15.53 -1.31
C ALA A 233 6.47 -15.95 -0.28
N PHE A 234 6.88 -16.78 0.69
CA PHE A 234 6.04 -17.31 1.75
C PHE A 234 6.75 -17.21 3.08
N GLY A 235 6.00 -16.93 4.16
CA GLY A 235 6.63 -16.83 5.47
C GLY A 235 5.68 -16.92 6.66
N PHE A 236 6.28 -17.14 7.83
CA PHE A 236 5.65 -17.12 9.13
C PHE A 236 6.36 -16.10 10.03
N ILE A 237 5.60 -15.19 10.56
CA ILE A 237 6.04 -14.12 11.44
C ILE A 237 5.46 -14.36 12.83
N ARG A 238 6.31 -14.57 13.83
CA ARG A 238 5.91 -14.65 15.23
C ARG A 238 5.98 -13.26 15.84
N MET A 239 4.88 -12.83 16.42
CA MET A 239 4.79 -11.58 17.17
C MET A 239 5.31 -11.75 18.60
N LYS A 240 5.72 -10.65 19.26
CA LYS A 240 6.25 -10.74 20.66
C LYS A 240 5.20 -11.24 21.67
N ASN A 241 3.92 -10.97 21.45
CA ASN A 241 2.83 -11.53 22.28
C ASN A 241 2.50 -13.01 22.00
N GLY A 242 3.24 -13.64 21.06
CA GLY A 242 3.05 -15.04 20.68
C GLY A 242 2.09 -15.27 19.50
N ALA A 243 1.39 -14.24 19.02
CA ALA A 243 0.54 -14.35 17.85
C ALA A 243 1.36 -14.70 16.59
N LEU A 244 0.70 -15.30 15.60
CA LEU A 244 1.29 -15.73 14.34
C LEU A 244 0.64 -15.03 13.14
N LEU A 245 1.48 -14.46 12.27
CA LEU A 245 1.08 -13.97 10.95
C LEU A 245 1.70 -14.88 9.87
N SER A 246 0.86 -15.49 9.04
CA SER A 246 1.27 -16.21 7.82
C SER A 246 1.17 -15.27 6.61
N VAL A 247 2.17 -15.27 5.73
CA VAL A 247 2.21 -14.43 4.53
C VAL A 247 2.38 -15.29 3.29
N GLU A 248 1.56 -15.02 2.28
CA GLU A 248 1.65 -15.60 0.93
C GLU A 248 1.67 -14.45 -0.08
N ALA A 249 2.75 -14.31 -0.83
CA ALA A 249 2.87 -13.32 -1.89
C ALA A 249 3.37 -13.97 -3.18
N SER A 250 2.63 -13.81 -4.28
CA SER A 250 3.04 -14.32 -5.59
C SER A 250 2.30 -13.60 -6.71
N TRP A 251 3.00 -13.33 -7.81
CA TRP A 251 2.35 -12.83 -9.04
C TRP A 251 1.78 -13.95 -9.92
N ALA A 252 2.18 -15.21 -9.72
CA ALA A 252 1.94 -16.23 -10.73
C ALA A 252 1.74 -17.65 -10.20
N LEU A 253 1.15 -17.82 -9.03
CA LEU A 253 0.85 -19.17 -8.54
C LEU A 253 -0.13 -19.90 -9.47
N ASN A 254 0.11 -21.18 -9.70
CA ASN A 254 -0.77 -22.08 -10.45
C ASN A 254 -1.92 -22.58 -9.54
N ILE A 255 -2.79 -21.67 -9.11
CA ILE A 255 -3.93 -21.94 -8.22
C ILE A 255 -5.23 -21.43 -8.84
N PRO A 256 -6.39 -22.06 -8.57
CA PRO A 256 -7.68 -21.54 -9.03
C PRO A 256 -8.12 -20.30 -8.24
N ASP A 257 -7.87 -20.26 -6.93
CA ASP A 257 -8.30 -19.25 -5.96
C ASP A 257 -7.21 -18.20 -5.69
N ALA A 258 -7.03 -17.24 -6.59
CA ALA A 258 -6.14 -16.10 -6.35
C ALA A 258 -6.81 -15.09 -5.40
N ARG A 259 -6.06 -14.60 -4.41
CA ARG A 259 -6.54 -13.61 -3.43
C ARG A 259 -5.51 -12.52 -3.26
N GLU A 260 -5.83 -11.32 -3.68
CA GLU A 260 -4.92 -10.18 -3.60
C GLU A 260 -5.40 -9.19 -2.53
N ALA A 261 -4.50 -8.83 -1.61
CA ALA A 261 -4.74 -7.93 -0.50
C ALA A 261 -5.99 -8.32 0.34
N CYS A 262 -6.09 -9.60 0.67
CA CYS A 262 -7.11 -10.17 1.53
C CYS A 262 -6.48 -10.73 2.80
N VAL A 263 -7.15 -10.60 3.93
CA VAL A 263 -6.67 -11.07 5.23
C VAL A 263 -7.71 -11.93 5.91
N THR A 264 -7.25 -12.99 6.56
CA THR A 264 -8.02 -13.77 7.53
C THR A 264 -7.44 -13.51 8.91
N VAL A 265 -8.28 -13.23 9.91
CA VAL A 265 -7.88 -13.08 11.32
C VAL A 265 -8.73 -13.95 12.22
N CYS A 266 -8.10 -14.53 13.25
CA CYS A 266 -8.76 -15.38 14.24
C CYS A 266 -8.36 -14.97 15.65
N GLY A 267 -9.37 -14.83 16.49
CA GLY A 267 -9.25 -14.63 17.93
C GLY A 267 -10.13 -15.62 18.68
N PRO A 268 -10.07 -15.65 20.03
CA PRO A 268 -10.82 -16.62 20.85
C PRO A 268 -12.34 -16.39 20.85
N LYS A 269 -12.82 -15.19 20.48
CA LYS A 269 -14.25 -14.88 20.45
C LYS A 269 -14.84 -14.96 19.05
N GLY A 270 -14.01 -14.86 18.01
CA GLY A 270 -14.47 -14.90 16.62
C GLY A 270 -13.33 -14.78 15.63
N GLY A 271 -13.67 -14.86 14.35
CA GLY A 271 -12.75 -14.66 13.22
C GLY A 271 -13.38 -13.85 12.13
N ALA A 272 -12.55 -13.19 11.33
CA ALA A 272 -13.00 -12.47 10.15
C ALA A 272 -12.15 -12.85 8.94
N GLN A 273 -12.77 -12.86 7.76
CA GLN A 273 -12.12 -13.16 6.50
C GLN A 273 -12.55 -12.18 5.43
N GLN A 274 -11.56 -11.56 4.79
CA GLN A 274 -11.79 -10.84 3.54
C GLN A 274 -11.78 -11.84 2.37
N LEU A 275 -12.69 -11.65 1.44
CA LEU A 275 -12.87 -12.48 0.25
C LEU A 275 -12.75 -11.60 -0.98
N GLN A 276 -12.06 -12.08 -2.00
CA GLN A 276 -12.14 -11.46 -3.31
C GLN A 276 -13.54 -11.73 -3.88
N GLY A 277 -14.24 -10.68 -4.33
CA GLY A 277 -15.59 -10.80 -4.82
C GLY A 277 -15.64 -11.32 -6.27
N ASP A 278 -16.80 -11.87 -6.66
CA ASP A 278 -17.04 -12.46 -7.97
C ASP A 278 -17.20 -11.42 -9.09
N TYR A 279 -17.25 -10.13 -8.76
CA TYR A 279 -17.57 -9.02 -9.69
C TYR A 279 -16.34 -8.32 -10.29
N GLY A 280 -15.20 -9.01 -10.32
CA GLY A 280 -13.98 -8.48 -10.92
C GLY A 280 -13.06 -7.73 -9.94
N PRO A 281 -11.99 -7.10 -10.45
CA PRO A 281 -11.03 -6.34 -9.63
C PRO A 281 -11.73 -5.23 -8.86
N GLY A 282 -11.48 -5.16 -7.54
CA GLY A 282 -12.06 -4.13 -6.66
C GLY A 282 -13.38 -4.52 -5.99
N SER A 283 -13.99 -5.66 -6.31
CA SER A 283 -15.09 -6.17 -5.51
C SER A 283 -14.57 -7.03 -4.37
N TYR A 284 -14.73 -6.55 -3.15
CA TYR A 284 -14.32 -7.25 -1.95
C TYR A 284 -15.53 -7.52 -1.07
N ARG A 285 -15.48 -8.66 -0.37
CA ARG A 285 -16.47 -9.07 0.62
C ARG A 285 -15.78 -9.51 1.89
N TRP A 286 -16.51 -9.54 2.97
CA TRP A 286 -16.01 -10.05 4.23
C TRP A 286 -17.05 -10.96 4.91
N LYS A 287 -16.54 -11.83 5.78
CA LYS A 287 -17.35 -12.64 6.67
C LYS A 287 -16.79 -12.49 8.08
N LEU A 288 -17.69 -12.33 9.05
CA LEU A 288 -17.37 -12.41 10.47
C LEU A 288 -18.04 -13.67 11.01
N VAL A 289 -17.27 -14.52 11.69
CA VAL A 289 -17.77 -15.76 12.32
C VAL A 289 -17.56 -15.64 13.83
N LYS A 290 -18.63 -15.85 14.59
CA LYS A 290 -18.61 -15.86 16.05
C LYS A 290 -19.61 -16.85 16.62
N ALA A 291 -19.43 -17.28 17.87
CA ALA A 291 -20.40 -18.10 18.57
C ALA A 291 -21.45 -17.20 19.23
N GLU A 292 -22.72 -17.38 18.87
CA GLU A 292 -23.87 -16.76 19.52
C GLU A 292 -24.98 -17.81 19.71
N TYR A 293 -25.65 -17.79 20.85
CA TYR A 293 -26.76 -18.71 21.14
C TYR A 293 -26.38 -20.19 20.99
N ASP A 294 -25.17 -20.58 21.43
CA ASP A 294 -24.58 -21.93 21.27
C ASP A 294 -24.45 -22.39 19.81
N ARG A 295 -24.36 -21.45 18.86
CA ARG A 295 -24.22 -21.75 17.43
C ARG A 295 -23.14 -20.88 16.81
N LEU A 296 -22.49 -21.39 15.78
CA LEU A 296 -21.66 -20.54 14.91
C LEU A 296 -22.58 -19.71 14.02
N VAL A 297 -22.41 -18.39 14.11
CA VAL A 297 -23.12 -17.42 13.29
C VAL A 297 -22.14 -16.77 12.34
N THR A 298 -22.54 -16.64 11.07
CA THR A 298 -21.78 -15.92 10.05
C THR A 298 -22.51 -14.63 9.68
N VAL A 299 -21.84 -13.50 9.88
CA VAL A 299 -22.30 -12.18 9.43
C VAL A 299 -21.65 -11.87 8.09
N THR A 300 -22.44 -11.45 7.13
CA THR A 300 -22.01 -11.01 5.80
C THR A 300 -22.67 -9.68 5.45
N PRO A 301 -22.01 -8.78 4.71
CA PRO A 301 -22.66 -7.53 4.27
C PRO A 301 -23.73 -7.81 3.21
N ASP A 302 -24.75 -6.96 3.17
CA ASP A 302 -25.73 -6.93 2.10
C ASP A 302 -25.22 -6.05 0.95
N GLY A 303 -24.89 -6.68 -0.18
CA GLY A 303 -24.50 -5.99 -1.41
C GLY A 303 -23.00 -5.75 -1.57
N PRO A 304 -22.58 -5.28 -2.76
CA PRO A 304 -21.19 -4.99 -3.09
C PRO A 304 -20.74 -3.63 -2.55
N GLU A 305 -19.41 -3.43 -2.51
CA GLU A 305 -18.80 -2.13 -2.28
C GLU A 305 -19.34 -1.08 -3.28
N LYS A 306 -19.57 0.14 -2.83
CA LYS A 306 -20.03 1.23 -3.68
C LYS A 306 -18.87 1.86 -4.43
N PHE A 307 -19.07 2.14 -5.71
CA PHE A 307 -18.14 2.86 -6.55
C PHE A 307 -18.68 4.26 -6.88
N ILE A 308 -17.79 5.23 -7.04
CA ILE A 308 -18.13 6.56 -7.55
C ILE A 308 -17.71 6.62 -9.02
N PRO A 309 -18.64 6.80 -9.97
CA PRO A 309 -18.30 7.07 -11.36
C PRO A 309 -17.59 8.43 -11.46
N MET A 310 -16.52 8.51 -12.24
CA MET A 310 -15.79 9.75 -12.50
C MET A 310 -16.29 10.37 -13.82
N GLY A 311 -17.32 11.24 -13.75
CA GLY A 311 -17.74 12.14 -14.84
C GLY A 311 -17.71 11.55 -16.27
N ASP A 312 -17.27 12.34 -17.24
CA ASP A 312 -17.17 11.94 -18.66
C ASP A 312 -16.04 10.92 -18.95
N LEU A 313 -15.27 10.53 -17.95
CA LEU A 313 -14.33 9.40 -18.00
C LEU A 313 -15.04 8.10 -17.61
N ALA A 314 -16.20 7.88 -18.18
CA ALA A 314 -17.19 6.85 -17.82
C ALA A 314 -16.71 5.39 -17.89
N ASP A 315 -15.53 5.14 -18.43
CA ASP A 315 -14.98 3.78 -18.53
C ASP A 315 -14.08 3.37 -17.32
N GLU A 316 -13.81 4.30 -16.38
CA GLU A 316 -13.00 4.01 -15.20
C GLU A 316 -13.76 4.27 -13.90
N VAL A 317 -14.14 3.20 -13.25
CA VAL A 317 -14.74 3.24 -11.91
C VAL A 317 -13.67 3.54 -10.89
N LEU A 318 -13.69 4.73 -10.27
CA LEU A 318 -12.81 5.05 -9.15
C LEU A 318 -13.29 4.33 -7.89
N SER A 319 -12.46 3.45 -7.35
CA SER A 319 -12.73 2.88 -6.02
C SER A 319 -12.83 3.98 -4.97
N LEU A 320 -13.78 3.85 -4.04
CA LEU A 320 -13.93 4.79 -2.92
C LEU A 320 -12.70 4.86 -2.01
N ALA A 321 -11.90 3.80 -1.96
CA ALA A 321 -10.76 3.70 -1.05
C ALA A 321 -9.71 4.81 -1.26
N PRO A 322 -9.23 5.13 -2.48
CA PRO A 322 -8.35 6.28 -2.69
C PRO A 322 -8.96 7.61 -2.31
N VAL A 323 -10.26 7.81 -2.54
CA VAL A 323 -10.94 9.06 -2.18
C VAL A 323 -10.98 9.22 -0.66
N ARG A 324 -11.35 8.18 0.08
CA ARG A 324 -11.36 8.17 1.55
C ARG A 324 -9.94 8.33 2.14
N GLU A 325 -8.93 7.77 1.47
CA GLU A 325 -7.53 7.96 1.84
C GLU A 325 -7.15 9.43 1.76
N MET A 326 -7.49 10.11 0.64
CA MET A 326 -7.22 11.54 0.47
C MET A 326 -8.05 12.41 1.44
N ASP A 327 -9.32 12.08 1.68
CA ASP A 327 -10.13 12.76 2.71
C ASP A 327 -9.47 12.68 4.09
N SER A 328 -9.04 11.48 4.49
CA SER A 328 -8.34 11.26 5.75
C SER A 328 -7.01 12.04 5.83
N TRP A 329 -6.25 12.10 4.72
CA TRP A 329 -4.99 12.83 4.64
C TRP A 329 -5.21 14.35 4.74
N LEU A 330 -6.12 14.90 3.96
CA LEU A 330 -6.47 16.33 4.03
C LEU A 330 -6.99 16.71 5.42
N THR A 331 -7.82 15.86 6.03
CA THR A 331 -8.33 16.09 7.39
C THR A 331 -7.20 16.15 8.42
N ASP A 332 -6.19 15.27 8.32
CA ASP A 332 -5.02 15.32 9.18
C ASP A 332 -4.21 16.61 8.95
N LEU A 333 -3.97 16.99 7.71
CA LEU A 333 -3.24 18.23 7.38
C LEU A 333 -3.94 19.50 7.90
N GLU A 334 -5.25 19.52 7.91
CA GLU A 334 -6.08 20.60 8.46
C GLU A 334 -6.11 20.63 9.99
N GLY A 335 -5.42 19.70 10.66
CA GLY A 335 -5.36 19.62 12.12
C GLY A 335 -6.54 18.87 12.76
N GLY A 336 -7.30 18.12 11.97
CA GLY A 336 -8.35 17.24 12.42
C GLY A 336 -7.83 15.87 12.91
N ARG A 337 -8.65 14.83 12.72
CA ARG A 337 -8.27 13.46 13.12
C ARG A 337 -7.00 13.01 12.37
N PRO A 338 -6.03 12.37 13.07
CA PRO A 338 -4.84 11.83 12.44
C PRO A 338 -5.17 10.81 11.34
N HIS A 339 -4.38 10.80 10.28
CA HIS A 339 -4.49 9.83 9.20
C HIS A 339 -4.43 8.38 9.72
N ALA A 340 -5.20 7.48 9.10
CA ALA A 340 -5.31 6.09 9.53
C ALA A 340 -4.00 5.29 9.38
N VAL A 341 -3.10 5.72 8.48
CA VAL A 341 -1.78 5.11 8.28
C VAL A 341 -0.73 5.98 8.96
N ARG A 342 -0.16 5.51 10.06
CA ARG A 342 0.96 6.18 10.73
C ARG A 342 2.29 5.70 10.13
N ALA A 343 3.26 6.59 10.03
CA ALA A 343 4.57 6.30 9.44
C ALA A 343 5.30 5.15 10.16
N GLU A 344 5.18 5.07 11.50
CA GLU A 344 5.78 3.99 12.29
C GLU A 344 5.15 2.62 11.98
N GLN A 345 3.85 2.57 11.68
CA GLN A 345 3.17 1.34 11.26
C GLN A 345 3.65 0.90 9.88
N ALA A 346 3.80 1.84 8.96
CA ALA A 346 4.35 1.57 7.63
C ALA A 346 5.81 1.09 7.70
N ALA A 347 6.63 1.67 8.58
CA ALA A 347 7.99 1.19 8.83
C ALA A 347 8.03 -0.25 9.37
N ALA A 348 7.08 -0.64 10.22
CA ALA A 348 6.99 -2.02 10.69
C ALA A 348 6.64 -3.01 9.55
N VAL A 349 5.82 -2.60 8.58
CA VAL A 349 5.57 -3.40 7.36
C VAL A 349 6.87 -3.62 6.58
N VAL A 350 7.67 -2.57 6.39
CA VAL A 350 8.99 -2.68 5.72
C VAL A 350 9.91 -3.63 6.51
N ARG A 351 9.91 -3.56 7.85
CA ARG A 351 10.69 -4.47 8.70
C ARG A 351 10.31 -5.94 8.50
N VAL A 352 9.01 -6.25 8.39
CA VAL A 352 8.55 -7.62 8.08
C VAL A 352 9.10 -8.08 6.74
N ILE A 353 8.94 -7.27 5.69
CA ILE A 353 9.37 -7.60 4.32
C ILE A 353 10.88 -7.82 4.25
N GLU A 354 11.67 -6.89 4.78
CA GLU A 354 13.13 -6.99 4.82
C GLU A 354 13.58 -8.26 5.56
N THR A 355 12.98 -8.56 6.72
CA THR A 355 13.33 -9.75 7.51
C THR A 355 12.89 -11.04 6.81
N MET A 356 11.80 -11.04 6.05
CA MET A 356 11.41 -12.18 5.20
C MET A 356 12.45 -12.43 4.12
N TYR A 357 12.92 -11.39 3.42
CA TYR A 357 14.01 -11.53 2.44
C TYR A 357 15.31 -12.00 3.09
N GLU A 358 15.65 -11.50 4.28
CA GLU A 358 16.82 -11.94 5.02
C GLU A 358 16.72 -13.42 5.37
N SER A 359 15.59 -13.86 5.95
CA SER A 359 15.33 -15.26 6.30
C SER A 359 15.42 -16.17 5.08
N ALA A 360 14.83 -15.76 3.94
CA ALA A 360 14.88 -16.52 2.70
C ALA A 360 16.32 -16.69 2.17
N ARG A 361 17.13 -15.63 2.22
CA ARG A 361 18.54 -15.68 1.81
C ARG A 361 19.40 -16.57 2.72
N GLN A 362 19.13 -16.53 4.05
CA GLN A 362 19.89 -17.30 5.03
C GLN A 362 19.40 -18.76 5.16
N GLY A 363 18.20 -19.09 4.65
CA GLY A 363 17.58 -20.40 4.80
C GLY A 363 17.27 -20.78 6.26
N ARG A 364 17.09 -19.79 7.13
CA ARG A 364 16.82 -19.99 8.57
C ARG A 364 15.92 -18.91 9.15
N THR A 365 15.41 -19.19 10.36
CA THR A 365 14.67 -18.18 11.14
C THR A 365 15.59 -17.03 11.54
N VAL A 366 15.14 -15.80 11.28
CA VAL A 366 15.75 -14.57 11.79
C VAL A 366 14.98 -14.15 13.05
N ARG A 367 15.68 -13.88 14.14
CA ARG A 367 15.14 -13.35 15.39
C ARG A 367 15.40 -11.86 15.45
N LEU A 368 14.42 -11.12 15.98
CA LEU A 368 14.50 -9.68 16.18
C LEU A 368 14.45 -9.41 17.69
N ASP A 369 15.49 -8.81 18.21
CA ASP A 369 15.61 -8.44 19.63
C ASP A 369 14.70 -7.25 20.00
#